data_ade40915fb6a9305b575bdbf7eb847b5
#
_entry.id   ade40915fb6a9305b575bdbf7eb847b5
#
_cell.length_a   1.000
_cell.length_b   1.000
_cell.length_c   1.000
_cell.angle_alpha   90.00
_cell.angle_beta   90.00
_cell.angle_gamma   90.00
#
_symmetry.space_group_name_H-M   'P 1'
#
loop_
_entity.id
_entity.type
_entity.pdbx_description
1 polymer ?
#
loop_
_entity_poly.entity_id
_entity_poly.type
_entity_poly.pdbx_seq_one_letter_code
_entity_poly.pdbx_strand_id
1 'polypeptide(L)'
;MKKTFTMIVALLCVVLTANAQSNNISLYVYSSQQQETIPEASLDYLTNALCNAVATDGLAASNDSYTQFVLIPKVNIATKNVLATTQQQVVLTLDVSLQVIDGSNGTVFASKTINLKGVGTNETKAYNAAFRTLNKENSSIKQLVATAKQKIVAYYNAEADNIVKKARLSAAQERYDEAFYLLSMIPSQCDKFDEAISAGLDVWGKYKTYSCSKNIAKARSVWYANQSVAAANEAGYYLAQILQDTDCYGDAQSLYKEIKAKVGDFWTFTMHTYENEHDLDMAKIKAIQEIGSAYGKGQQPKVVLNKSIF
;
A
#
# COMPACT_ATOMS: atom_id res chain seq x y z
N MET A 1 -33.81 -7.43 -33.03
CA MET A 1 -32.71 -8.17 -32.37
C MET A 1 -31.32 -7.58 -32.62
N LYS A 2 -30.98 -6.97 -33.79
CA LYS A 2 -29.63 -6.35 -34.01
C LYS A 2 -29.35 -5.06 -33.20
N LYS A 3 -30.37 -4.24 -32.90
CA LYS A 3 -30.20 -2.97 -32.15
C LYS A 3 -30.00 -3.16 -30.65
N THR A 4 -30.54 -4.21 -30.06
CA THR A 4 -30.35 -4.52 -28.63
C THR A 4 -28.98 -5.09 -28.33
N PHE A 5 -28.40 -5.86 -29.28
CA PHE A 5 -27.03 -6.40 -29.12
C PHE A 5 -25.96 -5.32 -29.17
N THR A 6 -26.15 -4.31 -30.04
CA THR A 6 -25.18 -3.16 -30.14
C THR A 6 -25.21 -2.28 -28.89
N MET A 7 -26.36 -2.18 -28.22
CA MET A 7 -26.50 -1.39 -26.98
C MET A 7 -25.84 -2.08 -25.77
N ILE A 8 -25.90 -3.42 -25.70
CA ILE A 8 -25.26 -4.22 -24.65
C ILE A 8 -23.75 -4.18 -24.78
N VAL A 9 -23.19 -4.24 -26.01
CA VAL A 9 -21.73 -4.13 -26.23
C VAL A 9 -21.22 -2.73 -25.91
N ALA A 10 -21.99 -1.67 -26.20
CA ALA A 10 -21.61 -0.29 -25.83
C ALA A 10 -21.67 -0.07 -24.31
N LEU A 11 -22.61 -0.71 -23.60
CA LEU A 11 -22.72 -0.64 -22.14
C LEU A 11 -21.56 -1.40 -21.45
N LEU A 12 -21.14 -2.54 -22.02
CA LEU A 12 -20.00 -3.31 -21.52
C LEU A 12 -18.67 -2.53 -21.65
N CYS A 13 -18.49 -1.75 -22.74
CA CYS A 13 -17.30 -0.92 -22.92
C CYS A 13 -17.23 0.27 -21.95
N VAL A 14 -18.35 0.79 -21.47
CA VAL A 14 -18.39 1.91 -20.50
C VAL A 14 -18.07 1.42 -19.09
N VAL A 15 -18.40 0.18 -18.74
CA VAL A 15 -18.08 -0.39 -17.41
C VAL A 15 -16.59 -0.72 -17.28
N LEU A 16 -15.89 -0.99 -18.38
CA LEU A 16 -14.44 -1.27 -18.38
C LEU A 16 -13.56 -0.01 -18.22
N THR A 17 -14.13 1.19 -18.38
CA THR A 17 -13.36 2.46 -18.23
C THR A 17 -13.48 3.09 -16.84
N ALA A 18 -14.38 2.62 -15.98
CA ALA A 18 -14.60 3.21 -14.65
C ALA A 18 -13.67 2.66 -13.54
N ASN A 19 -12.88 1.61 -13.81
CA ASN A 19 -11.94 1.02 -12.86
C ASN A 19 -10.47 1.09 -13.33
N ALA A 20 -10.11 2.10 -14.09
CA ALA A 20 -8.71 2.47 -14.24
C ALA A 20 -8.24 3.21 -12.97
N GLN A 21 -8.39 2.63 -11.80
CA GLN A 21 -7.44 2.85 -10.72
C GLN A 21 -6.11 2.38 -11.30
N SER A 22 -5.24 3.33 -11.61
CA SER A 22 -3.91 3.05 -12.15
C SER A 22 -3.19 2.14 -11.17
N ASN A 23 -3.18 0.84 -11.43
CA ASN A 23 -2.40 -0.16 -10.72
C ASN A 23 -0.91 0.06 -11.02
N ASN A 24 -0.44 1.28 -10.79
CA ASN A 24 0.95 1.64 -10.99
C ASN A 24 1.75 1.24 -9.75
N ILE A 25 2.96 0.73 -9.97
CA ILE A 25 3.94 0.59 -8.89
C ILE A 25 4.12 1.97 -8.26
N SER A 26 3.89 2.05 -6.94
CA SER A 26 4.01 3.30 -6.19
C SER A 26 5.35 3.37 -5.46
N LEU A 27 5.97 4.55 -5.45
CA LEU A 27 7.20 4.83 -4.71
C LEU A 27 6.91 5.83 -3.58
N TYR A 28 7.33 5.50 -2.37
CA TYR A 28 7.42 6.45 -1.28
C TYR A 28 8.83 7.06 -1.25
N VAL A 29 8.94 8.39 -1.21
CA VAL A 29 10.25 9.07 -1.12
C VAL A 29 10.61 9.25 0.35
N TYR A 30 11.70 8.60 0.79
CA TYR A 30 12.18 8.64 2.16
C TYR A 30 13.51 9.41 2.26
N SER A 31 13.47 10.64 2.76
CA SER A 31 14.64 11.54 2.81
C SER A 31 15.11 11.92 4.22
N SER A 32 14.54 11.33 5.28
CA SER A 32 14.73 11.82 6.65
C SER A 32 16.10 11.50 7.29
N GLN A 33 16.86 10.54 6.74
CA GLN A 33 18.19 10.20 7.30
C GLN A 33 19.30 10.56 6.33
N GLN A 34 19.87 11.74 6.49
CA GLN A 34 21.05 12.18 5.77
C GLN A 34 22.27 12.11 6.68
N GLN A 35 23.45 11.78 6.12
CA GLN A 35 24.73 11.84 6.85
C GLN A 35 25.20 13.27 7.01
N GLU A 36 24.89 14.13 6.06
CA GLU A 36 25.23 15.55 6.05
C GLU A 36 24.15 16.37 6.75
N THR A 37 24.54 17.44 7.40
CA THR A 37 23.59 18.41 7.98
C THR A 37 23.02 19.28 6.88
N ILE A 38 21.84 18.92 6.40
CA ILE A 38 21.10 19.65 5.36
C ILE A 38 19.98 20.43 6.04
N PRO A 39 19.73 21.69 5.69
CA PRO A 39 18.60 22.45 6.21
C PRO A 39 17.27 21.72 5.93
N GLU A 40 16.39 21.62 6.93
CA GLU A 40 15.12 20.89 6.85
C GLU A 40 14.26 21.37 5.65
N ALA A 41 14.14 22.68 5.45
CA ALA A 41 13.43 23.25 4.30
C ALA A 41 14.03 22.80 2.95
N SER A 42 15.30 22.42 2.88
CA SER A 42 15.93 21.89 1.67
C SER A 42 15.67 20.40 1.51
N LEU A 43 15.53 19.64 2.60
CA LEU A 43 15.10 18.24 2.56
C LEU A 43 13.63 18.12 2.08
N ASP A 44 12.76 19.00 2.57
CA ASP A 44 11.38 19.09 2.10
C ASP A 44 11.31 19.41 0.60
N TYR A 45 12.16 20.35 0.16
CA TYR A 45 12.26 20.69 -1.25
C TYR A 45 12.75 19.50 -2.10
N LEU A 46 13.78 18.78 -1.64
CA LEU A 46 14.28 17.57 -2.29
C LEU A 46 13.18 16.50 -2.41
N THR A 47 12.48 16.23 -1.31
CA THR A 47 11.38 15.24 -1.27
C THR A 47 10.31 15.60 -2.28
N ASN A 48 9.83 16.85 -2.27
CA ASN A 48 8.80 17.32 -3.20
C ASN A 48 9.27 17.27 -4.66
N ALA A 49 10.52 17.65 -4.94
CA ALA A 49 11.10 17.58 -6.29
C ALA A 49 11.14 16.13 -6.81
N LEU A 50 11.55 15.18 -5.96
CA LEU A 50 11.60 13.76 -6.33
C LEU A 50 10.19 13.16 -6.48
N CYS A 51 9.24 13.47 -5.59
CA CYS A 51 7.84 13.04 -5.73
C CYS A 51 7.26 13.48 -7.08
N ASN A 52 7.47 14.75 -7.44
CA ASN A 52 6.99 15.30 -8.71
C ASN A 52 7.72 14.68 -9.93
N ALA A 53 9.01 14.37 -9.81
CA ALA A 53 9.77 13.76 -10.88
C ALA A 53 9.35 12.31 -11.14
N VAL A 54 9.09 11.54 -10.09
CA VAL A 54 8.69 10.12 -10.17
C VAL A 54 7.27 9.96 -10.73
N ALA A 55 6.35 10.85 -10.35
CA ALA A 55 4.93 10.75 -10.73
C ALA A 55 4.67 10.82 -12.25
N THR A 56 5.63 11.27 -13.05
CA THR A 56 5.46 11.51 -14.49
C THR A 56 5.82 10.32 -15.38
N ASP A 57 6.57 9.33 -14.90
CA ASP A 57 7.14 8.24 -15.73
C ASP A 57 6.47 6.86 -15.51
N GLY A 58 5.18 6.86 -15.13
CA GLY A 58 4.41 5.62 -15.00
C GLY A 58 4.64 4.86 -13.69
N LEU A 59 5.25 5.51 -12.70
CA LEU A 59 5.18 5.16 -11.30
C LEU A 59 4.31 6.21 -10.58
N ALA A 60 3.61 5.82 -9.55
CA ALA A 60 2.88 6.75 -8.70
C ALA A 60 3.79 7.20 -7.55
N ALA A 61 3.79 8.49 -7.24
CA ALA A 61 4.35 8.95 -5.96
C ALA A 61 3.34 8.66 -4.86
N SER A 62 3.77 8.03 -3.78
CA SER A 62 2.94 7.76 -2.62
C SER A 62 3.35 8.64 -1.45
N ASN A 63 2.36 9.16 -0.72
CA ASN A 63 2.58 9.80 0.59
C ASN A 63 2.44 8.81 1.75
N ASP A 64 2.09 7.56 1.46
CA ASP A 64 1.96 6.52 2.46
C ASP A 64 3.33 5.86 2.72
N SER A 65 3.85 6.04 3.92
CA SER A 65 5.10 5.43 4.38
C SER A 65 5.05 3.90 4.44
N TYR A 66 3.87 3.32 4.26
CA TYR A 66 3.65 1.88 4.17
C TYR A 66 3.69 1.35 2.73
N THR A 67 4.06 2.18 1.77
CA THR A 67 4.26 1.76 0.39
C THR A 67 5.44 0.78 0.30
N GLN A 68 5.24 -0.32 -0.41
CA GLN A 68 6.22 -1.41 -0.53
C GLN A 68 7.56 -0.94 -1.13
N PHE A 69 7.52 -0.10 -2.15
CA PHE A 69 8.75 0.37 -2.81
C PHE A 69 9.10 1.78 -2.35
N VAL A 70 10.38 1.96 -2.02
CA VAL A 70 10.87 3.20 -1.45
C VAL A 70 12.00 3.77 -2.29
N LEU A 71 11.93 5.08 -2.58
CA LEU A 71 13.02 5.84 -3.17
C LEU A 71 13.77 6.55 -2.05
N ILE A 72 15.06 6.23 -1.89
CA ILE A 72 15.93 6.79 -0.87
C ILE A 72 16.96 7.70 -1.52
N PRO A 73 16.90 9.02 -1.30
CA PRO A 73 17.96 9.93 -1.66
C PRO A 73 19.02 10.00 -0.56
N LYS A 74 20.29 9.89 -0.93
CA LYS A 74 21.45 10.18 -0.09
C LYS A 74 22.22 11.33 -0.71
N VAL A 75 22.41 12.39 0.05
CA VAL A 75 23.13 13.59 -0.38
C VAL A 75 24.49 13.64 0.28
N ASN A 76 25.56 13.75 -0.52
CA ASN A 76 26.91 14.01 -0.04
C ASN A 76 27.38 15.37 -0.60
N ILE A 77 28.06 16.16 0.23
CA ILE A 77 28.68 17.41 -0.18
C ILE A 77 30.05 17.09 -0.74
N ALA A 78 30.20 17.18 -2.07
CA ALA A 78 31.50 17.03 -2.74
C ALA A 78 32.38 18.27 -2.52
N THR A 79 31.80 19.47 -2.65
CA THR A 79 32.49 20.72 -2.36
C THR A 79 31.52 21.78 -1.83
N LYS A 80 32.01 22.60 -0.88
CA LYS A 80 31.29 23.77 -0.35
C LYS A 80 32.26 24.97 -0.30
N ASN A 81 32.01 25.96 -1.15
CA ASN A 81 32.82 27.18 -1.21
C ASN A 81 31.96 28.40 -0.87
N VAL A 82 32.53 29.29 -0.07
CA VAL A 82 31.90 30.57 0.24
C VAL A 82 32.72 31.66 -0.49
N LEU A 83 32.08 32.33 -1.43
CA LEU A 83 32.71 33.40 -2.18
C LEU A 83 32.39 34.74 -1.51
N ALA A 84 33.45 35.45 -1.09
CA ALA A 84 33.36 36.80 -0.56
C ALA A 84 33.30 37.81 -1.72
N THR A 85 32.15 37.89 -2.36
CA THR A 85 31.84 38.90 -3.38
C THR A 85 31.07 40.07 -2.71
N THR A 86 30.68 41.09 -3.46
CA THR A 86 29.82 42.19 -2.97
C THR A 86 28.56 41.70 -2.26
N GLN A 87 28.06 40.56 -2.67
CA GLN A 87 27.06 39.73 -1.93
C GLN A 87 27.66 38.34 -1.73
N GLN A 88 27.78 37.90 -0.47
CA GLN A 88 28.27 36.56 -0.15
C GLN A 88 27.48 35.51 -0.92
N GLN A 89 28.17 34.58 -1.54
CA GLN A 89 27.59 33.45 -2.26
C GLN A 89 28.12 32.13 -1.74
N VAL A 90 27.22 31.18 -1.56
CA VAL A 90 27.54 29.79 -1.26
C VAL A 90 27.43 28.98 -2.54
N VAL A 91 28.48 28.26 -2.90
CA VAL A 91 28.56 27.38 -4.05
C VAL A 91 28.67 25.94 -3.53
N LEU A 92 27.71 25.10 -3.85
CA LEU A 92 27.68 23.67 -3.49
C LEU A 92 27.83 22.82 -4.74
N THR A 93 28.67 21.78 -4.62
CA THR A 93 28.64 20.62 -5.53
C THR A 93 28.19 19.42 -4.70
N LEU A 94 27.14 18.75 -5.12
CA LEU A 94 26.51 17.67 -4.38
C LEU A 94 26.48 16.40 -5.23
N ASP A 95 26.74 15.26 -4.60
CA ASP A 95 26.49 13.94 -5.15
C ASP A 95 25.23 13.38 -4.53
N VAL A 96 24.14 13.32 -5.30
CA VAL A 96 22.86 12.79 -4.87
C VAL A 96 22.71 11.36 -5.40
N SER A 97 22.85 10.39 -4.50
CA SER A 97 22.63 8.98 -4.81
C SER A 97 21.18 8.61 -4.53
N LEU A 98 20.47 8.17 -5.55
CA LEU A 98 19.08 7.72 -5.52
C LEU A 98 19.04 6.20 -5.57
N GLN A 99 18.32 5.56 -4.66
CA GLN A 99 18.13 4.10 -4.64
C GLN A 99 16.64 3.78 -4.57
N VAL A 100 16.19 2.85 -5.42
CA VAL A 100 14.85 2.26 -5.34
C VAL A 100 14.98 0.88 -4.72
N ILE A 101 14.35 0.68 -3.57
CA ILE A 101 14.41 -0.57 -2.81
C ILE A 101 13.01 -1.14 -2.57
N ASP A 102 12.95 -2.43 -2.29
CA ASP A 102 11.81 -3.04 -1.63
C ASP A 102 11.91 -2.82 -0.12
N GLY A 103 10.97 -2.08 0.44
CA GLY A 103 10.93 -1.80 1.87
C GLY A 103 10.69 -3.03 2.74
N SER A 104 10.15 -4.13 2.20
CA SER A 104 9.84 -5.35 2.95
C SER A 104 11.06 -6.23 3.21
N ASN A 105 12.02 -6.24 2.28
CA ASN A 105 13.17 -7.15 2.32
C ASN A 105 14.53 -6.48 2.04
N GLY A 106 14.54 -5.17 1.70
CA GLY A 106 15.75 -4.40 1.42
C GLY A 106 16.38 -4.65 0.04
N THR A 107 15.72 -5.37 -0.87
CA THR A 107 16.23 -5.62 -2.22
C THR A 107 16.35 -4.31 -2.98
N VAL A 108 17.55 -4.03 -3.53
CA VAL A 108 17.81 -2.83 -4.34
C VAL A 108 17.53 -3.13 -5.81
N PHE A 109 16.54 -2.45 -6.39
CA PHE A 109 16.20 -2.62 -7.80
C PHE A 109 16.97 -1.70 -8.73
N ALA A 110 17.20 -0.46 -8.32
CA ALA A 110 17.97 0.49 -9.11
C ALA A 110 18.70 1.48 -8.23
N SER A 111 19.85 1.95 -8.71
CA SER A 111 20.64 3.00 -8.08
C SER A 111 21.23 3.91 -9.13
N LYS A 112 21.29 5.22 -8.82
CA LYS A 112 21.88 6.25 -9.70
C LYS A 112 22.42 7.39 -8.85
N THR A 113 23.66 7.81 -9.12
CA THR A 113 24.22 9.02 -8.54
C THR A 113 24.14 10.16 -9.56
N ILE A 114 23.70 11.32 -9.11
CA ILE A 114 23.53 12.53 -9.92
C ILE A 114 24.37 13.64 -9.27
N ASN A 115 25.29 14.22 -10.05
CA ASN A 115 26.10 15.36 -9.61
C ASN A 115 25.29 16.65 -9.84
N LEU A 116 25.15 17.45 -8.81
CA LEU A 116 24.40 18.70 -8.82
C LEU A 116 25.27 19.88 -8.43
N LYS A 117 25.01 21.04 -9.01
CA LYS A 117 25.57 22.31 -8.58
C LYS A 117 24.48 23.28 -8.17
N GLY A 118 24.69 23.97 -7.04
CA GLY A 118 23.82 25.03 -6.58
C GLY A 118 24.57 26.24 -6.09
N VAL A 119 24.03 27.41 -6.41
CA VAL A 119 24.58 28.71 -5.99
C VAL A 119 23.44 29.49 -5.33
N GLY A 120 23.73 30.07 -4.16
CA GLY A 120 22.74 30.87 -3.43
C GLY A 120 23.42 31.88 -2.51
N THR A 121 22.66 32.88 -2.06
CA THR A 121 23.12 33.87 -1.10
C THR A 121 23.24 33.32 0.33
N ASN A 122 22.72 32.11 0.56
CA ASN A 122 22.90 31.31 1.77
C ASN A 122 22.85 29.82 1.42
N GLU A 123 23.11 28.98 2.40
CA GLU A 123 23.19 27.52 2.23
C GLU A 123 21.86 26.92 1.73
N THR A 124 20.72 27.28 2.35
CA THR A 124 19.39 26.79 1.94
C THR A 124 19.10 27.11 0.48
N LYS A 125 19.39 28.35 0.03
CA LYS A 125 19.18 28.73 -1.36
C LYS A 125 20.11 27.98 -2.33
N ALA A 126 21.34 27.69 -1.91
CA ALA A 126 22.29 26.90 -2.70
C ALA A 126 21.81 25.46 -2.86
N TYR A 127 21.36 24.80 -1.78
CA TYR A 127 20.73 23.47 -1.86
C TYR A 127 19.49 23.46 -2.76
N ASN A 128 18.57 24.39 -2.55
CA ASN A 128 17.34 24.45 -3.35
C ASN A 128 17.63 24.72 -4.83
N ALA A 129 18.66 25.50 -5.15
CA ALA A 129 19.11 25.71 -6.53
C ALA A 129 19.66 24.42 -7.16
N ALA A 130 20.43 23.62 -6.39
CA ALA A 130 20.91 22.32 -6.85
C ALA A 130 19.74 21.34 -7.06
N PHE A 131 18.84 21.19 -6.09
CA PHE A 131 17.74 20.25 -6.14
C PHE A 131 16.66 20.60 -7.19
N ARG A 132 16.58 21.85 -7.62
CA ARG A 132 15.68 22.27 -8.73
C ARG A 132 15.92 21.51 -10.03
N THR A 133 17.14 20.99 -10.23
CA THR A 133 17.48 20.19 -11.42
C THR A 133 16.94 18.75 -11.33
N LEU A 134 16.51 18.30 -10.14
CA LEU A 134 15.84 17.02 -9.94
C LEU A 134 14.34 17.15 -10.23
N ASN A 135 13.99 17.42 -11.48
CA ASN A 135 12.63 17.59 -11.95
C ASN A 135 12.25 16.48 -12.94
N LYS A 136 11.01 16.50 -13.39
CA LYS A 136 10.43 15.52 -14.33
C LYS A 136 11.19 15.38 -15.65
N GLU A 137 11.98 16.39 -16.04
CA GLU A 137 12.76 16.35 -17.29
C GLU A 137 14.17 15.76 -17.10
N ASN A 138 14.55 15.45 -15.85
CA ASN A 138 15.85 14.90 -15.54
C ASN A 138 16.01 13.47 -16.12
N SER A 139 16.85 13.31 -17.12
CA SER A 139 17.05 12.04 -17.82
C SER A 139 17.58 10.92 -16.91
N SER A 140 18.38 11.27 -15.89
CA SER A 140 18.90 10.30 -14.91
C SER A 140 17.78 9.74 -14.01
N ILE A 141 16.81 10.56 -13.62
CA ILE A 141 15.64 10.11 -12.85
C ILE A 141 14.75 9.25 -13.74
N LYS A 142 14.46 9.68 -14.97
CA LYS A 142 13.70 8.87 -15.93
C LYS A 142 14.31 7.48 -16.14
N GLN A 143 15.63 7.41 -16.32
CA GLN A 143 16.35 6.15 -16.46
C GLN A 143 16.29 5.30 -15.20
N LEU A 144 16.45 5.90 -14.01
CA LEU A 144 16.34 5.21 -12.72
C LEU A 144 14.95 4.58 -12.55
N VAL A 145 13.89 5.35 -12.80
CA VAL A 145 12.49 4.93 -12.70
C VAL A 145 12.18 3.79 -13.66
N ALA A 146 12.58 3.93 -14.94
CA ALA A 146 12.37 2.89 -15.96
C ALA A 146 13.11 1.59 -15.58
N THR A 147 14.36 1.68 -15.13
CA THR A 147 15.15 0.53 -14.68
C THR A 147 14.54 -0.12 -13.44
N ALA A 148 14.11 0.68 -12.46
CA ALA A 148 13.46 0.16 -11.27
C ALA A 148 12.20 -0.61 -11.61
N LYS A 149 11.30 -0.02 -12.40
CA LYS A 149 10.05 -0.66 -12.84
C LYS A 149 10.32 -2.00 -13.53
N GLN A 150 11.25 -2.03 -14.48
CA GLN A 150 11.58 -3.26 -15.20
C GLN A 150 12.11 -4.34 -14.25
N LYS A 151 13.00 -3.99 -13.33
CA LYS A 151 13.59 -4.96 -12.39
C LYS A 151 12.60 -5.41 -11.31
N ILE A 152 11.70 -4.54 -10.85
CA ILE A 152 10.62 -4.91 -9.93
C ILE A 152 9.73 -5.97 -10.59
N VAL A 153 9.23 -5.70 -11.80
CA VAL A 153 8.38 -6.65 -12.52
C VAL A 153 9.10 -7.98 -12.78
N ALA A 154 10.36 -7.95 -13.23
CA ALA A 154 11.15 -9.15 -13.47
C ALA A 154 11.36 -9.97 -12.18
N TYR A 155 11.67 -9.31 -11.06
CA TYR A 155 11.85 -9.96 -9.76
C TYR A 155 10.57 -10.63 -9.28
N TYR A 156 9.45 -9.91 -9.30
CA TYR A 156 8.18 -10.45 -8.83
C TYR A 156 7.61 -11.51 -9.79
N ASN A 157 7.86 -11.44 -11.08
CA ASN A 157 7.54 -12.54 -12.01
C ASN A 157 8.32 -13.82 -11.67
N ALA A 158 9.58 -13.70 -11.27
CA ALA A 158 10.39 -14.85 -10.87
C ALA A 158 10.00 -15.42 -9.50
N GLU A 159 9.61 -14.55 -8.55
CA GLU A 159 9.28 -14.96 -7.17
C GLU A 159 7.81 -15.27 -6.95
N ALA A 160 6.91 -14.97 -7.89
CA ALA A 160 5.47 -15.10 -7.71
C ALA A 160 5.05 -16.50 -7.25
N ASP A 161 5.58 -17.56 -7.87
CA ASP A 161 5.23 -18.95 -7.52
C ASP A 161 5.63 -19.28 -6.06
N ASN A 162 6.79 -18.78 -5.61
CA ASN A 162 7.27 -18.94 -4.24
C ASN A 162 6.39 -18.15 -3.26
N ILE A 163 5.98 -16.92 -3.63
CA ILE A 163 5.12 -16.07 -2.82
C ILE A 163 3.74 -16.72 -2.66
N VAL A 164 3.12 -17.17 -3.76
CA VAL A 164 1.83 -17.85 -3.76
C VAL A 164 1.89 -19.14 -2.91
N LYS A 165 2.96 -19.92 -3.05
CA LYS A 165 3.17 -21.14 -2.24
C LYS A 165 3.28 -20.81 -0.74
N LYS A 166 4.04 -19.77 -0.37
CA LYS A 166 4.15 -19.31 1.03
C LYS A 166 2.79 -18.82 1.56
N ALA A 167 2.05 -18.06 0.76
CA ALA A 167 0.72 -17.58 1.15
C ALA A 167 -0.26 -18.74 1.41
N ARG A 168 -0.27 -19.75 0.53
CA ARG A 168 -1.10 -20.96 0.73
C ARG A 168 -0.69 -21.73 1.98
N LEU A 169 0.61 -21.80 2.29
CA LEU A 169 1.12 -22.42 3.52
C LEU A 169 0.70 -21.64 4.76
N SER A 170 0.81 -20.31 4.75
CA SER A 170 0.34 -19.44 5.85
C SER A 170 -1.15 -19.60 6.07
N ALA A 171 -1.95 -19.66 5.00
CA ALA A 171 -3.40 -19.91 5.08
C ALA A 171 -3.72 -21.30 5.64
N ALA A 172 -2.93 -22.34 5.31
CA ALA A 172 -3.09 -23.68 5.88
C ALA A 172 -2.78 -23.73 7.39
N GLN A 173 -2.02 -22.75 7.89
CA GLN A 173 -1.71 -22.55 9.31
C GLN A 173 -2.66 -21.54 9.98
N GLU A 174 -3.76 -21.19 9.34
CA GLU A 174 -4.74 -20.18 9.80
C GLU A 174 -4.16 -18.76 9.98
N ARG A 175 -2.98 -18.47 9.37
CA ARG A 175 -2.35 -17.16 9.34
C ARG A 175 -2.81 -16.41 8.09
N TYR A 176 -4.09 -16.08 8.03
CA TYR A 176 -4.73 -15.53 6.84
C TYR A 176 -4.29 -14.10 6.52
N ASP A 177 -4.03 -13.28 7.53
CA ASP A 177 -3.51 -11.92 7.41
C ASP A 177 -2.14 -11.89 6.73
N GLU A 178 -1.24 -12.80 7.13
CA GLU A 178 0.06 -12.99 6.46
C GLU A 178 -0.12 -13.49 5.02
N ALA A 179 -1.05 -14.42 4.79
CA ALA A 179 -1.31 -14.93 3.46
C ALA A 179 -1.79 -13.82 2.50
N PHE A 180 -2.72 -12.96 2.94
CA PHE A 180 -3.19 -11.81 2.14
C PHE A 180 -2.07 -10.79 1.92
N TYR A 181 -1.25 -10.50 2.93
CA TYR A 181 -0.10 -9.63 2.78
C TYR A 181 0.87 -10.13 1.72
N LEU A 182 1.27 -11.41 1.79
CA LEU A 182 2.18 -12.00 0.81
C LEU A 182 1.64 -11.88 -0.62
N LEU A 183 0.35 -12.18 -0.84
CA LEU A 183 -0.26 -12.08 -2.17
C LEU A 183 -0.34 -10.62 -2.66
N SER A 184 -0.56 -9.66 -1.76
CA SER A 184 -0.60 -8.24 -2.10
C SER A 184 0.76 -7.66 -2.51
N MET A 185 1.86 -8.35 -2.23
CA MET A 185 3.21 -7.93 -2.63
C MET A 185 3.45 -8.08 -4.14
N ILE A 186 2.66 -8.88 -4.86
CA ILE A 186 2.83 -9.10 -6.30
C ILE A 186 2.19 -7.93 -7.06
N PRO A 187 3.00 -7.09 -7.76
CA PRO A 187 2.47 -5.95 -8.51
C PRO A 187 1.55 -6.40 -9.66
N SER A 188 0.53 -5.59 -9.94
CA SER A 188 -0.44 -5.86 -11.01
C SER A 188 0.14 -5.88 -12.43
N GLN A 189 1.37 -5.38 -12.60
CA GLN A 189 2.10 -5.43 -13.87
C GLN A 189 2.80 -6.77 -14.11
N CYS A 190 2.80 -7.68 -13.13
CA CYS A 190 3.41 -8.99 -13.24
C CYS A 190 2.51 -9.96 -14.01
N ASP A 191 3.10 -10.83 -14.82
CA ASP A 191 2.39 -11.85 -15.62
C ASP A 191 1.61 -12.84 -14.73
N LYS A 192 2.10 -13.03 -13.50
CA LYS A 192 1.52 -13.92 -12.49
C LYS A 192 0.50 -13.25 -11.55
N PHE A 193 0.10 -12.01 -11.84
CA PHE A 193 -0.82 -11.26 -10.98
C PHE A 193 -2.19 -11.97 -10.87
N ASP A 194 -2.74 -12.45 -11.98
CA ASP A 194 -4.03 -13.16 -11.99
C ASP A 194 -3.99 -14.45 -11.17
N GLU A 195 -2.83 -15.14 -11.14
CA GLU A 195 -2.63 -16.30 -10.30
C GLU A 195 -2.61 -15.92 -8.80
N ALA A 196 -2.00 -14.80 -8.46
CA ALA A 196 -2.01 -14.26 -7.09
C ALA A 196 -3.44 -13.88 -6.65
N ILE A 197 -4.23 -13.26 -7.53
CA ILE A 197 -5.65 -12.96 -7.27
C ILE A 197 -6.44 -14.25 -7.05
N SER A 198 -6.28 -15.25 -7.92
CA SER A 198 -6.94 -16.55 -7.77
C SER A 198 -6.59 -17.23 -6.43
N ALA A 199 -5.32 -17.22 -6.06
CA ALA A 199 -4.88 -17.72 -4.75
C ALA A 199 -5.48 -16.92 -3.58
N GLY A 200 -5.63 -15.59 -3.74
CA GLY A 200 -6.30 -14.72 -2.77
C GLY A 200 -7.76 -15.09 -2.55
N LEU A 201 -8.49 -15.42 -3.61
CA LEU A 201 -9.87 -15.89 -3.52
C LEU A 201 -9.98 -17.25 -2.82
N ASP A 202 -9.04 -18.18 -3.10
CA ASP A 202 -8.96 -19.46 -2.38
C ASP A 202 -8.70 -19.28 -0.88
N VAL A 203 -7.77 -18.38 -0.53
CA VAL A 203 -7.46 -18.01 0.87
C VAL A 203 -8.69 -17.36 1.52
N TRP A 204 -9.39 -16.49 0.79
CA TRP A 204 -10.60 -15.85 1.26
C TRP A 204 -11.70 -16.85 1.59
N GLY A 205 -11.92 -17.86 0.74
CA GLY A 205 -12.89 -18.93 1.01
C GLY A 205 -12.65 -19.63 2.36
N LYS A 206 -11.38 -19.90 2.68
CA LYS A 206 -11.00 -20.50 3.98
C LYS A 206 -11.14 -19.52 5.14
N TYR A 207 -10.68 -18.27 4.95
CA TYR A 207 -10.74 -17.22 5.94
C TYR A 207 -12.18 -16.93 6.37
N LYS A 208 -13.12 -16.83 5.43
CA LYS A 208 -14.52 -16.52 5.76
C LYS A 208 -15.16 -17.58 6.66
N THR A 209 -14.89 -18.87 6.40
CA THR A 209 -15.39 -19.97 7.24
C THR A 209 -14.78 -19.93 8.65
N TYR A 210 -13.46 -19.71 8.73
CA TYR A 210 -12.74 -19.56 9.99
C TYR A 210 -13.20 -18.33 10.79
N SER A 211 -13.27 -17.17 10.14
CA SER A 211 -13.71 -15.91 10.74
C SER A 211 -15.16 -15.99 11.21
N CYS A 212 -16.03 -16.59 10.40
CA CYS A 212 -17.42 -16.84 10.73
C CYS A 212 -17.55 -17.64 12.02
N SER A 213 -16.91 -18.80 12.12
CA SER A 213 -16.94 -19.67 13.29
C SER A 213 -16.42 -18.96 14.55
N LYS A 214 -15.33 -18.20 14.42
CA LYS A 214 -14.77 -17.44 15.55
C LYS A 214 -15.68 -16.29 16.00
N ASN A 215 -16.21 -15.53 15.07
CA ASN A 215 -17.03 -14.36 15.40
C ASN A 215 -18.37 -14.78 16.00
N ILE A 216 -19.04 -15.81 15.48
CA ILE A 216 -20.28 -16.30 16.08
C ILE A 216 -20.04 -16.89 17.49
N ALA A 217 -18.94 -17.61 17.72
CA ALA A 217 -18.60 -18.14 19.03
C ALA A 217 -18.32 -17.01 20.04
N LYS A 218 -17.59 -15.96 19.65
CA LYS A 218 -17.36 -14.77 20.49
C LYS A 218 -18.64 -14.01 20.78
N ALA A 219 -19.48 -13.77 19.78
CA ALA A 219 -20.77 -13.09 19.96
C ALA A 219 -21.66 -13.84 20.95
N ARG A 220 -21.75 -15.17 20.82
CA ARG A 220 -22.48 -16.03 21.77
C ARG A 220 -21.89 -15.98 23.17
N SER A 221 -20.57 -16.10 23.30
CA SER A 221 -19.89 -16.06 24.60
C SER A 221 -20.15 -14.76 25.35
N VAL A 222 -20.04 -13.62 24.67
CA VAL A 222 -20.31 -12.31 25.27
C VAL A 222 -21.78 -12.16 25.65
N TRP A 223 -22.70 -12.55 24.78
CA TRP A 223 -24.11 -12.43 25.00
C TRP A 223 -24.60 -13.30 26.18
N TYR A 224 -24.22 -14.57 26.20
CA TYR A 224 -24.70 -15.49 27.25
C TYR A 224 -24.01 -15.29 28.59
N ALA A 225 -22.86 -14.63 28.65
CA ALA A 225 -22.22 -14.27 29.91
C ALA A 225 -22.99 -13.20 30.67
N ASN A 226 -23.58 -12.22 29.97
CA ASN A 226 -24.32 -11.12 30.59
C ASN A 226 -25.29 -10.49 29.58
N GLN A 227 -26.55 -10.91 29.59
CA GLN A 227 -27.61 -10.50 28.66
C GLN A 227 -28.05 -9.03 28.88
N SER A 228 -27.11 -8.10 28.85
CA SER A 228 -27.29 -6.66 28.98
C SER A 228 -27.16 -5.93 27.65
N VAL A 229 -27.57 -4.64 27.61
CA VAL A 229 -27.34 -3.77 26.41
C VAL A 229 -25.85 -3.65 26.08
N ALA A 230 -24.96 -3.61 27.08
CA ALA A 230 -23.52 -3.57 26.86
C ALA A 230 -23.02 -4.86 26.17
N ALA A 231 -23.48 -6.03 26.65
CA ALA A 231 -23.16 -7.30 26.01
C ALA A 231 -23.77 -7.42 24.62
N ALA A 232 -24.95 -6.86 24.36
CA ALA A 232 -25.57 -6.79 23.05
C ALA A 232 -24.72 -5.96 22.07
N ASN A 233 -24.20 -4.80 22.51
CA ASN A 233 -23.31 -3.96 21.68
C ASN A 233 -22.00 -4.68 21.33
N GLU A 234 -21.38 -5.36 22.29
CA GLU A 234 -20.16 -6.12 22.04
C GLU A 234 -20.43 -7.34 21.14
N ALA A 235 -21.52 -8.07 21.34
CA ALA A 235 -21.93 -9.15 20.44
C ALA A 235 -22.18 -8.62 19.02
N GLY A 236 -22.82 -7.44 18.89
CA GLY A 236 -23.07 -6.75 17.64
C GLY A 236 -21.77 -6.45 16.87
N TYR A 237 -20.69 -6.08 17.56
CA TYR A 237 -19.37 -5.88 16.94
C TYR A 237 -18.87 -7.15 16.22
N TYR A 238 -19.02 -8.32 16.84
CA TYR A 238 -18.64 -9.60 16.22
C TYR A 238 -19.60 -10.01 15.09
N LEU A 239 -20.91 -9.79 15.29
CA LEU A 239 -21.93 -10.09 14.26
C LEU A 239 -21.73 -9.24 13.01
N ALA A 240 -21.29 -7.99 13.14
CA ALA A 240 -21.01 -7.09 12.04
C ALA A 240 -19.88 -7.57 11.09
N GLN A 241 -19.03 -8.46 11.58
CA GLN A 241 -17.90 -9.01 10.80
C GLN A 241 -18.27 -10.29 10.03
N ILE A 242 -19.51 -10.78 10.15
CA ILE A 242 -19.98 -11.99 9.49
C ILE A 242 -20.65 -11.59 8.17
N LEU A 243 -20.08 -12.05 7.06
CA LEU A 243 -20.62 -11.77 5.72
C LEU A 243 -21.79 -12.67 5.40
N GLN A 244 -22.69 -12.17 4.55
CA GLN A 244 -23.95 -12.81 4.18
C GLN A 244 -23.75 -14.15 3.45
N ASP A 245 -22.65 -14.33 2.73
CA ASP A 245 -22.33 -15.54 1.97
C ASP A 245 -21.54 -16.59 2.77
N THR A 246 -21.59 -16.51 4.12
CA THR A 246 -20.94 -17.47 5.00
C THR A 246 -21.91 -18.50 5.57
N ASP A 247 -21.44 -19.72 5.81
CA ASP A 247 -22.24 -20.82 6.32
C ASP A 247 -22.91 -20.53 7.65
N CYS A 248 -22.27 -19.71 8.52
CA CYS A 248 -22.81 -19.35 9.81
C CYS A 248 -23.68 -18.09 9.83
N TYR A 249 -23.99 -17.49 8.68
CA TYR A 249 -24.82 -16.29 8.62
C TYR A 249 -26.23 -16.50 9.20
N GLY A 250 -26.83 -17.68 8.92
CA GLY A 250 -28.13 -18.06 9.50
C GLY A 250 -28.08 -18.11 11.02
N ASP A 251 -27.00 -18.63 11.62
CA ASP A 251 -26.76 -18.64 13.06
C ASP A 251 -26.59 -17.22 13.62
N ALA A 252 -25.87 -16.38 12.88
CA ALA A 252 -25.68 -14.97 13.26
C ALA A 252 -27.02 -14.21 13.24
N GLN A 253 -27.86 -14.43 12.23
CA GLN A 253 -29.20 -13.85 12.19
C GLN A 253 -30.10 -14.33 13.33
N SER A 254 -29.99 -15.61 13.68
CA SER A 254 -30.74 -16.19 14.80
C SER A 254 -30.33 -15.55 16.14
N LEU A 255 -29.04 -15.43 16.39
CA LEU A 255 -28.50 -14.74 17.57
C LEU A 255 -28.87 -13.25 17.57
N TYR A 256 -28.81 -12.57 16.45
CA TYR A 256 -29.27 -11.18 16.33
C TYR A 256 -30.73 -11.01 16.74
N LYS A 257 -31.63 -11.89 16.26
CA LYS A 257 -33.06 -11.86 16.62
C LYS A 257 -33.27 -12.13 18.11
N GLU A 258 -32.54 -13.07 18.70
CA GLU A 258 -32.58 -13.38 20.13
C GLU A 258 -32.17 -12.15 20.96
N ILE A 259 -31.05 -11.53 20.66
CA ILE A 259 -30.55 -10.33 21.31
C ILE A 259 -31.58 -9.19 21.19
N LYS A 260 -32.09 -8.94 19.99
CA LYS A 260 -33.04 -7.86 19.71
C LYS A 260 -34.37 -8.07 20.48
N ALA A 261 -34.84 -9.30 20.56
CA ALA A 261 -36.03 -9.63 21.36
C ALA A 261 -35.87 -9.36 22.88
N LYS A 262 -34.65 -9.53 23.39
CA LYS A 262 -34.35 -9.34 24.81
C LYS A 262 -34.12 -7.88 25.21
N VAL A 263 -33.33 -7.13 24.39
CA VAL A 263 -32.93 -5.73 24.72
C VAL A 263 -33.81 -4.69 24.07
N GLY A 264 -34.62 -5.05 23.08
CA GLY A 264 -35.59 -4.16 22.41
C GLY A 264 -34.91 -2.98 21.73
N ASP A 265 -35.53 -1.80 21.83
CA ASP A 265 -35.10 -0.57 21.18
C ASP A 265 -33.87 0.08 21.81
N PHE A 266 -33.43 -0.40 22.98
CA PHE A 266 -32.16 0.01 23.56
C PHE A 266 -30.95 -0.42 22.75
N TRP A 267 -31.13 -1.33 21.80
CA TRP A 267 -30.09 -1.79 20.89
C TRP A 267 -30.36 -1.32 19.45
N THR A 268 -29.55 -0.38 18.99
CA THR A 268 -29.68 0.24 17.66
C THR A 268 -28.92 -0.50 16.56
N PHE A 269 -28.12 -1.52 16.90
CA PHE A 269 -27.37 -2.32 15.92
C PHE A 269 -28.30 -3.01 14.93
N THR A 270 -27.91 -2.95 13.66
CA THR A 270 -28.59 -3.66 12.57
C THR A 270 -27.54 -4.48 11.81
N MET A 271 -27.84 -5.74 11.54
CA MET A 271 -26.97 -6.54 10.68
C MET A 271 -27.01 -5.99 9.26
N HIS A 272 -25.84 -5.74 8.70
CA HIS A 272 -25.73 -5.26 7.34
C HIS A 272 -26.09 -6.40 6.36
N THR A 273 -26.93 -6.08 5.37
CA THR A 273 -27.28 -6.97 4.26
C THR A 273 -26.92 -6.29 2.97
N TYR A 274 -26.30 -7.04 2.06
CA TYR A 274 -26.00 -6.54 0.71
C TYR A 274 -27.15 -6.89 -0.21
N GLU A 275 -27.65 -5.88 -0.94
CA GLU A 275 -28.81 -6.04 -1.81
C GLU A 275 -28.47 -6.74 -3.14
N ASN A 276 -27.19 -6.70 -3.53
CA ASN A 276 -26.72 -7.32 -4.76
C ASN A 276 -25.32 -7.94 -4.58
N GLU A 277 -24.98 -8.87 -5.50
CA GLU A 277 -23.72 -9.61 -5.49
C GLU A 277 -22.49 -8.70 -5.69
N HIS A 278 -22.64 -7.64 -6.49
CA HIS A 278 -21.55 -6.68 -6.74
C HIS A 278 -21.09 -5.98 -5.46
N ASP A 279 -22.03 -5.50 -4.64
CA ASP A 279 -21.70 -4.81 -3.39
C ASP A 279 -21.05 -5.75 -2.38
N LEU A 280 -21.50 -7.01 -2.37
CA LEU A 280 -20.88 -8.06 -1.54
C LEU A 280 -19.44 -8.35 -2.01
N ASP A 281 -19.18 -8.43 -3.30
CA ASP A 281 -17.85 -8.67 -3.84
C ASP A 281 -16.91 -7.49 -3.60
N MET A 282 -17.41 -6.25 -3.71
CA MET A 282 -16.64 -5.06 -3.34
C MET A 282 -16.28 -5.05 -1.86
N ALA A 283 -17.19 -5.48 -0.98
CA ALA A 283 -16.92 -5.60 0.45
C ALA A 283 -15.84 -6.66 0.74
N LYS A 284 -15.85 -7.79 0.03
CA LYS A 284 -14.81 -8.84 0.13
C LYS A 284 -13.45 -8.31 -0.28
N ILE A 285 -13.35 -7.64 -1.43
CA ILE A 285 -12.09 -7.06 -1.93
C ILE A 285 -11.55 -6.06 -0.91
N LYS A 286 -12.40 -5.18 -0.38
CA LYS A 286 -12.02 -4.21 0.63
C LYS A 286 -11.52 -4.89 1.91
N ALA A 287 -12.20 -5.92 2.39
CA ALA A 287 -11.79 -6.67 3.57
C ALA A 287 -10.42 -7.37 3.37
N ILE A 288 -10.17 -7.97 2.20
CA ILE A 288 -8.88 -8.57 1.86
C ILE A 288 -7.76 -7.52 1.92
N GLN A 289 -7.99 -6.35 1.32
CA GLN A 289 -7.03 -5.25 1.32
C GLN A 289 -6.76 -4.70 2.73
N GLU A 290 -7.80 -4.51 3.53
CA GLU A 290 -7.68 -4.03 4.91
C GLU A 290 -6.91 -5.00 5.80
N ILE A 291 -7.19 -6.31 5.69
CA ILE A 291 -6.50 -7.35 6.46
C ILE A 291 -5.02 -7.41 6.06
N GLY A 292 -4.71 -7.47 4.75
CA GLY A 292 -3.34 -7.49 4.26
C GLY A 292 -2.57 -6.23 4.61
N SER A 293 -3.20 -5.05 4.48
CA SER A 293 -2.60 -3.77 4.84
C SER A 293 -2.35 -3.65 6.35
N ALA A 294 -3.29 -4.10 7.19
CA ALA A 294 -3.12 -4.08 8.64
C ALA A 294 -1.96 -4.98 9.08
N TYR A 295 -1.84 -6.17 8.50
CA TYR A 295 -0.70 -7.06 8.73
C TYR A 295 0.61 -6.41 8.27
N GLY A 296 0.66 -5.86 7.05
CA GLY A 296 1.81 -5.16 6.51
C GLY A 296 2.24 -3.99 7.39
N LYS A 297 1.30 -3.21 7.92
CA LYS A 297 1.57 -2.13 8.88
C LYS A 297 2.17 -2.64 10.20
N GLY A 298 1.73 -3.78 10.70
CA GLY A 298 2.29 -4.43 11.88
C GLY A 298 3.67 -5.05 11.66
N GLN A 299 3.93 -5.49 10.45
CA GLN A 299 5.21 -6.05 9.99
C GLN A 299 6.14 -5.00 9.41
N GLN A 300 5.67 -3.75 9.38
CA GLN A 300 6.49 -2.67 8.84
C GLN A 300 7.93 -2.96 9.12
N PRO A 301 8.67 -3.07 8.02
CA PRO A 301 10.07 -3.29 8.19
C PRO A 301 10.42 -2.20 9.15
N LYS A 302 10.90 -2.61 10.20
CA LYS A 302 12.10 -2.08 10.70
C LYS A 302 13.05 -2.14 9.49
N VAL A 303 12.77 -1.39 8.40
CA VAL A 303 13.80 -0.83 7.59
C VAL A 303 14.52 0.04 8.61
N VAL A 304 15.13 -0.67 9.49
CA VAL A 304 16.42 -0.31 9.96
C VAL A 304 17.11 -0.11 8.64
N LEU A 305 17.06 1.16 8.20
CA LEU A 305 18.02 1.70 7.26
C LEU A 305 19.34 1.48 8.01
N ASN A 306 19.74 0.21 7.98
CA ASN A 306 20.93 -0.23 8.64
C ASN A 306 22.01 0.62 7.99
N LYS A 307 22.78 1.33 8.80
CA LYS A 307 23.98 2.06 8.35
C LYS A 307 24.88 1.20 7.44
N SER A 308 24.63 -0.10 7.32
CA SER A 308 25.32 -1.09 6.49
C SER A 308 24.84 -1.18 5.03
N ILE A 309 23.76 -0.50 4.61
CA ILE A 309 23.34 -0.48 3.20
C ILE A 309 24.04 0.65 2.42
N PHE A 310 24.84 1.49 3.11
CA PHE A 310 25.56 2.61 2.52
C PHE A 310 27.07 2.48 2.72
#